data_2ddfe15e745d82f3e1ff9feee76d918a
#
_entry.id   2ddfe15e745d82f3e1ff9feee76d918a
#
_cell.length_a   1.000
_cell.length_b   1.000
_cell.length_c   1.000
_cell.angle_alpha   90.00
_cell.angle_beta   90.00
_cell.angle_gamma   90.00
#
_symmetry.space_group_name_H-M   'P 1'
#
loop_
_entity.id
_entity.type
_entity.pdbx_description
1 polymer ?
#
loop_
_entity_poly.entity_id
_entity_poly.type
_entity_poly.pdbx_seq_one_letter_code
_entity_poly.pdbx_strand_id
1 'polypeptide(L)'
;MDITVSRKINLYRWLFTLGIVIYHSKSLTAFTSPETKIGILAKTYVILANQLGFTSMNFFFFTSGFLLYFNASPPSIGRKMKSRVKSLLLPFLLWQVTVLILMTLTRPSEAKLHLNPIDSFFCSPIAGPLWYCLALLILMLPAPLIVRIKHKPALTVLTIAIFTYLIARHLGYFPEPLSFKRWWWYGNMISYLPSYVLGAYIGIIRPNLIVKPKTNNNFWVLFGIFLTVTVTILWHYSSGMLSDVNFGLLQLIGMWLLLKSTWLTKDMPKFFDCAFYVFALHNP
;
A
#
# COMPACT_ATOMS: atom_id res chain seq x y z
N MET A 1 -9.39 14.55 -13.36
CA MET A 1 -9.40 14.53 -11.89
C MET A 1 -9.24 15.97 -11.44
N ASP A 2 -10.02 16.40 -10.46
CA ASP A 2 -9.91 17.76 -9.91
C ASP A 2 -8.48 17.96 -9.37
N ILE A 3 -7.90 19.12 -9.62
CA ILE A 3 -6.55 19.51 -9.17
C ILE A 3 -6.40 19.34 -7.64
N THR A 4 -7.44 19.67 -6.89
CA THR A 4 -7.49 19.55 -5.44
C THR A 4 -7.32 18.10 -4.97
N VAL A 5 -7.97 17.15 -5.63
CA VAL A 5 -7.88 15.72 -5.31
C VAL A 5 -6.49 15.18 -5.64
N SER A 6 -5.92 15.60 -6.77
CA SER A 6 -4.56 15.21 -7.17
C SER A 6 -3.53 15.68 -6.13
N ARG A 7 -3.64 16.92 -5.68
CA ARG A 7 -2.76 17.49 -4.63
C ARG A 7 -2.87 16.74 -3.30
N LYS A 8 -4.09 16.41 -2.87
CA LYS A 8 -4.31 15.60 -1.66
C LYS A 8 -3.68 14.22 -1.76
N ILE A 9 -3.89 13.51 -2.88
CA ILE A 9 -3.27 12.20 -3.09
C ILE A 9 -1.74 12.30 -3.07
N ASN A 10 -1.16 13.36 -3.63
CA ASN A 10 0.29 13.57 -3.62
C ASN A 10 0.83 13.82 -2.20
N LEU A 11 0.15 14.65 -1.39
CA LEU A 11 0.52 14.84 0.01
C LEU A 11 0.48 13.53 0.79
N TYR A 12 -0.61 12.78 0.67
CA TYR A 12 -0.75 11.51 1.38
C TYR A 12 0.28 10.50 0.92
N ARG A 13 0.58 10.45 -0.37
CA ARG A 13 1.65 9.63 -0.89
C ARG A 13 2.97 9.94 -0.19
N TRP A 14 3.27 11.21 0.00
CA TRP A 14 4.50 11.61 0.68
C TRP A 14 4.48 11.24 2.16
N LEU A 15 3.41 11.55 2.90
CA LEU A 15 3.25 11.20 4.32
C LEU A 15 3.34 9.69 4.54
N PHE A 16 2.67 8.89 3.71
CA PHE A 16 2.72 7.44 3.83
C PHE A 16 4.04 6.84 3.35
N THR A 17 4.77 7.52 2.46
CA THR A 17 6.16 7.13 2.17
C THR A 17 7.04 7.29 3.40
N LEU A 18 6.92 8.39 4.14
CA LEU A 18 7.62 8.54 5.42
C LEU A 18 7.22 7.46 6.43
N GLY A 19 5.93 7.07 6.46
CA GLY A 19 5.47 5.96 7.30
C GLY A 19 6.18 4.64 6.99
N ILE A 20 6.46 4.34 5.72
CA ILE A 20 7.24 3.16 5.33
C ILE A 20 8.71 3.30 5.74
N VAL A 21 9.31 4.47 5.58
CA VAL A 21 10.68 4.73 6.05
C VAL A 21 10.80 4.50 7.56
N ILE A 22 9.85 5.03 8.33
CA ILE A 22 9.77 4.82 9.78
C ILE A 22 9.60 3.33 10.11
N TYR A 23 8.77 2.60 9.38
CA TYR A 23 8.60 1.16 9.55
C TYR A 23 9.92 0.40 9.37
N HIS A 24 10.71 0.72 8.36
CA HIS A 24 11.97 0.05 8.10
C HIS A 24 13.11 0.48 9.04
N SER A 25 13.03 1.68 9.64
CA SER A 25 14.02 2.16 10.60
C SER A 25 13.87 1.56 12.01
N LYS A 26 12.84 0.75 12.28
CA LYS A 26 12.61 0.10 13.59
C LYS A 26 13.72 -0.86 14.04
N SER A 27 14.55 -1.35 13.11
CA SER A 27 15.72 -2.18 13.42
C SER A 27 16.75 -1.47 14.33
N LEU A 28 16.75 -0.13 14.34
CA LEU A 28 17.62 0.67 15.23
C LEU A 28 17.32 0.43 16.72
N THR A 29 16.14 -0.09 17.06
CA THR A 29 15.73 -0.38 18.44
C THR A 29 16.25 -1.72 18.95
N ALA A 30 16.88 -2.54 18.13
CA ALA A 30 17.42 -3.86 18.50
C ALA A 30 18.54 -3.77 19.58
N PHE A 31 19.12 -2.59 19.78
CA PHE A 31 20.20 -2.36 20.75
C PHE A 31 19.74 -1.88 22.13
N THR A 32 18.41 -1.76 22.36
CA THR A 32 17.88 -1.26 23.62
C THR A 32 17.33 -2.40 24.51
N SER A 33 17.77 -2.45 25.77
CA SER A 33 17.23 -3.41 26.75
C SER A 33 15.75 -3.13 27.05
N PRO A 34 14.87 -4.16 27.01
CA PRO A 34 13.42 -3.97 27.19
C PRO A 34 13.00 -3.49 28.57
N GLU A 35 13.87 -3.59 29.58
CA GLU A 35 13.54 -3.27 30.98
C GLU A 35 13.84 -1.81 31.38
N THR A 36 14.50 -1.05 30.52
CA THR A 36 14.83 0.36 30.76
C THR A 36 13.72 1.29 30.27
N LYS A 37 13.69 2.57 30.77
CA LYS A 37 12.81 3.62 30.20
C LYS A 37 13.02 3.78 28.70
N ILE A 38 14.25 3.64 28.23
CA ILE A 38 14.60 3.65 26.78
C ILE A 38 13.98 2.44 26.10
N GLY A 39 13.97 1.26 26.75
CA GLY A 39 13.32 0.06 26.22
C GLY A 39 11.81 0.20 26.04
N ILE A 40 11.11 0.89 26.95
CA ILE A 40 9.66 1.18 26.84
C ILE A 40 9.41 2.12 25.65
N LEU A 41 10.21 3.19 25.50
CA LEU A 41 10.10 4.10 24.36
C LEU A 41 10.37 3.39 23.05
N ALA A 42 11.40 2.53 23.00
CA ALA A 42 11.73 1.72 21.84
C ALA A 42 10.58 0.78 21.46
N LYS A 43 9.95 0.12 22.43
CA LYS A 43 8.78 -0.74 22.21
C LYS A 43 7.60 0.05 21.65
N THR A 44 7.31 1.21 22.24
CA THR A 44 6.24 2.10 21.74
C THR A 44 6.53 2.56 20.30
N TYR A 45 7.78 2.94 20.03
CA TYR A 45 8.21 3.30 18.67
C TYR A 45 7.99 2.16 17.67
N VAL A 46 8.37 0.91 18.01
CA VAL A 46 8.16 -0.26 17.14
C VAL A 46 6.68 -0.48 16.84
N ILE A 47 5.81 -0.34 17.86
CA ILE A 47 4.36 -0.48 17.68
C ILE A 47 3.83 0.58 16.71
N LEU A 48 4.17 1.85 16.91
CA LEU A 48 3.74 2.96 16.06
C LEU A 48 4.32 2.83 14.63
N ALA A 49 5.58 2.43 14.51
CA ALA A 49 6.22 2.19 13.23
C ALA A 49 5.54 1.08 12.43
N ASN A 50 5.17 -0.02 13.09
CA ASN A 50 4.40 -1.11 12.46
C ASN A 50 3.05 -0.61 11.97
N GLN A 51 2.29 0.09 12.82
CA GLN A 51 0.98 0.64 12.44
C GLN A 51 1.08 1.58 11.24
N LEU A 52 2.05 2.50 11.24
CA LEU A 52 2.29 3.40 10.12
C LEU A 52 2.67 2.65 8.84
N GLY A 53 3.53 1.64 8.93
CA GLY A 53 3.95 0.84 7.79
C GLY A 53 2.79 0.11 7.12
N PHE A 54 1.99 -0.63 7.89
CA PHE A 54 0.83 -1.36 7.36
C PHE A 54 -0.25 -0.42 6.81
N THR A 55 -0.51 0.70 7.50
CA THR A 55 -1.45 1.71 7.01
C THR A 55 -0.97 2.35 5.71
N SER A 56 0.32 2.63 5.62
CA SER A 56 0.95 3.20 4.42
C SER A 56 0.83 2.28 3.20
N MET A 57 1.13 1.00 3.38
CA MET A 57 0.98 0.02 2.30
C MET A 57 -0.48 -0.11 1.85
N ASN A 58 -1.43 -0.16 2.79
CA ASN A 58 -2.86 -0.13 2.46
C ASN A 58 -3.23 1.10 1.63
N PHE A 59 -2.69 2.28 1.96
CA PHE A 59 -2.90 3.51 1.18
C PHE A 59 -2.38 3.38 -0.26
N PHE A 60 -1.19 2.82 -0.46
CA PHE A 60 -0.61 2.67 -1.80
C PHE A 60 -1.40 1.69 -2.66
N PHE A 61 -1.84 0.56 -2.08
CA PHE A 61 -2.69 -0.40 -2.79
C PHE A 61 -4.06 0.19 -3.11
N PHE A 62 -4.70 0.85 -2.13
CA PHE A 62 -5.99 1.51 -2.31
C PHE A 62 -5.94 2.58 -3.41
N THR A 63 -4.99 3.50 -3.33
CA THR A 63 -4.88 4.59 -4.32
C THR A 63 -4.51 4.07 -5.71
N SER A 64 -3.73 3.01 -5.80
CA SER A 64 -3.40 2.38 -7.07
C SER A 64 -4.63 1.76 -7.73
N GLY A 65 -5.45 1.03 -6.97
CA GLY A 65 -6.73 0.52 -7.45
C GLY A 65 -7.66 1.67 -7.87
N PHE A 66 -7.86 2.65 -7.00
CA PHE A 66 -8.71 3.82 -7.29
C PHE A 66 -8.29 4.55 -8.57
N LEU A 67 -7.04 4.93 -8.71
CA LEU A 67 -6.55 5.70 -9.85
C LEU A 67 -6.56 4.93 -11.17
N LEU A 68 -6.37 3.61 -11.14
CA LEU A 68 -6.46 2.78 -12.34
C LEU A 68 -7.88 2.79 -12.90
N TYR A 69 -8.86 2.60 -12.01
CA TYR A 69 -10.26 2.45 -12.43
C TYR A 69 -11.06 3.77 -12.46
N PHE A 70 -10.57 4.82 -11.84
CA PHE A 70 -11.21 6.14 -11.88
C PHE A 70 -11.39 6.63 -13.32
N ASN A 71 -12.63 6.86 -13.74
CA ASN A 71 -12.98 7.21 -15.12
C ASN A 71 -12.37 6.27 -16.17
N ALA A 72 -12.23 4.98 -15.85
CA ALA A 72 -11.76 3.99 -16.78
C ALA A 72 -12.89 3.53 -17.71
N SER A 73 -12.56 3.35 -18.97
CA SER A 73 -13.45 2.83 -20.01
C SER A 73 -12.67 1.83 -20.88
N PRO A 74 -13.35 0.92 -21.60
CA PRO A 74 -12.67 -0.04 -22.48
C PRO A 74 -11.61 0.58 -23.40
N PRO A 75 -11.85 1.74 -24.08
CA PRO A 75 -10.81 2.35 -24.92
C PRO A 75 -9.69 3.05 -24.11
N SER A 76 -9.92 3.46 -22.86
CA SER A 76 -8.93 4.20 -22.08
C SER A 76 -8.05 3.30 -21.19
N ILE A 77 -8.53 2.11 -20.81
CA ILE A 77 -7.83 1.25 -19.85
C ILE A 77 -6.47 0.79 -20.38
N GLY A 78 -6.36 0.44 -21.64
CA GLY A 78 -5.10 0.04 -22.27
C GLY A 78 -4.03 1.14 -22.19
N ARG A 79 -4.38 2.39 -22.43
CA ARG A 79 -3.48 3.55 -22.24
C ARG A 79 -3.03 3.70 -20.80
N LYS A 80 -3.97 3.57 -19.86
CA LYS A 80 -3.66 3.65 -18.42
C LYS A 80 -2.72 2.52 -18.00
N MET A 81 -2.97 1.29 -18.41
CA MET A 81 -2.09 0.16 -18.16
C MET A 81 -0.69 0.38 -18.74
N LYS A 82 -0.58 0.78 -20.01
CA LYS A 82 0.72 1.08 -20.64
C LYS A 82 1.50 2.16 -19.89
N SER A 83 0.82 3.22 -19.45
CA SER A 83 1.44 4.27 -18.61
C SER A 83 1.91 3.71 -17.27
N ARG A 84 1.11 2.84 -16.62
CA ARG A 84 1.47 2.20 -15.36
C ARG A 84 2.65 1.24 -15.51
N VAL A 85 2.68 0.42 -16.56
CA VAL A 85 3.83 -0.44 -16.86
C VAL A 85 5.10 0.40 -16.92
N LYS A 86 5.10 1.49 -17.69
CA LYS A 86 6.28 2.35 -17.79
C LYS A 86 6.69 2.96 -16.44
N SER A 87 5.72 3.46 -15.67
CA SER A 87 6.01 4.15 -14.40
C SER A 87 6.36 3.23 -13.24
N LEU A 88 6.04 1.93 -13.32
CA LEU A 88 6.35 0.95 -12.28
C LEU A 88 7.52 0.05 -12.67
N LEU A 89 7.50 -0.51 -13.89
CA LEU A 89 8.50 -1.49 -14.31
C LEU A 89 9.87 -0.85 -14.57
N LEU A 90 9.90 0.32 -15.22
CA LEU A 90 11.16 0.96 -15.55
C LEU A 90 11.95 1.38 -14.30
N PRO A 91 11.38 2.11 -13.32
CA PRO A 91 12.08 2.40 -12.07
C PRO A 91 12.41 1.13 -11.28
N PHE A 92 11.53 0.12 -11.27
CA PHE A 92 11.78 -1.15 -10.63
C PHE A 92 13.05 -1.81 -11.17
N LEU A 93 13.16 -1.98 -12.50
CA LEU A 93 14.32 -2.59 -13.13
C LEU A 93 15.59 -1.76 -12.90
N LEU A 94 15.50 -0.44 -13.02
CA LEU A 94 16.61 0.46 -12.76
C LEU A 94 17.19 0.24 -11.35
N TRP A 95 16.33 0.18 -10.33
CA TRP A 95 16.78 -0.02 -8.95
C TRP A 95 17.30 -1.42 -8.70
N GLN A 96 16.72 -2.48 -9.28
CA GLN A 96 17.25 -3.83 -9.18
C GLN A 96 18.70 -3.90 -9.73
N VAL A 97 18.92 -3.30 -10.91
CA VAL A 97 20.25 -3.24 -11.52
C VAL A 97 21.22 -2.41 -10.67
N THR A 98 20.77 -1.26 -10.17
CA THR A 98 21.61 -0.39 -9.33
C THR A 98 22.05 -1.11 -8.05
N VAL A 99 21.11 -1.76 -7.35
CA VAL A 99 21.42 -2.50 -6.13
C VAL A 99 22.34 -3.69 -6.43
N LEU A 100 22.14 -4.41 -7.53
CA LEU A 100 23.01 -5.51 -7.94
C LEU A 100 24.44 -5.03 -8.21
N ILE A 101 24.62 -3.89 -8.90
CA ILE A 101 25.93 -3.27 -9.13
C ILE A 101 26.58 -2.91 -7.79
N LEU A 102 25.85 -2.25 -6.90
CA LEU A 102 26.38 -1.88 -5.58
C LEU A 102 26.78 -3.11 -4.76
N MET A 103 25.96 -4.16 -4.76
CA MET A 103 26.30 -5.42 -4.09
C MET A 103 27.54 -6.07 -4.70
N THR A 104 27.67 -6.06 -6.02
CA THR A 104 28.85 -6.62 -6.69
C THR A 104 30.11 -5.89 -6.28
N LEU A 105 30.07 -4.58 -6.07
CA LEU A 105 31.22 -3.76 -5.66
C LEU A 105 31.52 -3.88 -4.17
N THR A 106 30.49 -4.00 -3.30
CA THR A 106 30.66 -3.96 -1.84
C THR A 106 30.68 -5.34 -1.19
N ARG A 107 29.92 -6.30 -1.75
CA ARG A 107 29.71 -7.66 -1.20
C ARG A 107 29.68 -8.71 -2.32
N PRO A 108 30.80 -8.96 -3.01
CA PRO A 108 30.83 -9.80 -4.21
C PRO A 108 30.42 -11.26 -3.96
N SER A 109 30.60 -11.78 -2.74
CA SER A 109 30.12 -13.12 -2.36
C SER A 109 28.59 -13.22 -2.32
N GLU A 110 27.92 -12.20 -1.80
CA GLU A 110 26.46 -12.13 -1.76
C GLU A 110 25.89 -11.90 -3.17
N ALA A 111 26.53 -11.05 -3.97
CA ALA A 111 26.11 -10.77 -5.35
C ALA A 111 26.06 -12.03 -6.22
N LYS A 112 26.96 -13.00 -5.99
CA LYS A 112 26.98 -14.30 -6.70
C LYS A 112 25.69 -15.10 -6.51
N LEU A 113 25.00 -14.95 -5.38
CA LEU A 113 23.71 -15.62 -5.11
C LEU A 113 22.58 -15.06 -6.00
N HIS A 114 22.78 -13.88 -6.56
CA HIS A 114 21.79 -13.15 -7.35
C HIS A 114 22.09 -13.13 -8.86
N LEU A 115 22.91 -14.06 -9.35
CA LEU A 115 23.28 -14.13 -10.77
C LEU A 115 22.14 -14.60 -11.69
N ASN A 116 21.08 -15.20 -11.14
CA ASN A 116 19.89 -15.53 -11.91
C ASN A 116 18.94 -14.31 -11.97
N PRO A 117 18.84 -13.59 -13.10
CA PRO A 117 18.02 -12.37 -13.18
C PRO A 117 16.52 -12.61 -12.92
N ILE A 118 15.99 -13.78 -13.29
CA ILE A 118 14.59 -14.11 -13.09
C ILE A 118 14.30 -14.22 -11.59
N ASP A 119 15.14 -14.97 -10.87
CA ASP A 119 14.97 -15.14 -9.44
C ASP A 119 15.16 -13.83 -8.68
N SER A 120 16.25 -13.13 -8.97
CA SER A 120 16.68 -11.95 -8.24
C SER A 120 15.83 -10.71 -8.52
N PHE A 121 15.19 -10.64 -9.70
CA PHE A 121 14.37 -9.48 -10.04
C PHE A 121 12.88 -9.75 -9.80
N PHE A 122 12.40 -10.95 -10.12
CA PHE A 122 10.97 -11.22 -10.12
C PHE A 122 10.50 -12.16 -9.00
N CYS A 123 11.29 -13.15 -8.61
CA CYS A 123 10.90 -14.09 -7.56
C CYS A 123 11.27 -13.58 -6.17
N SER A 124 12.47 -13.04 -6.02
CA SER A 124 12.99 -12.49 -4.76
C SER A 124 13.71 -11.16 -5.04
N PRO A 125 12.98 -10.07 -5.26
CA PRO A 125 13.58 -8.78 -5.63
C PRO A 125 14.69 -8.37 -4.67
N ILE A 126 15.87 -8.07 -5.21
CA ILE A 126 17.05 -7.64 -4.43
C ILE A 126 16.73 -6.32 -3.72
N ALA A 127 16.15 -5.36 -4.45
CA ALA A 127 15.58 -4.15 -3.85
C ALA A 127 14.22 -4.48 -3.21
N GLY A 128 14.26 -5.12 -2.03
CA GLY A 128 13.12 -5.68 -1.33
C GLY A 128 11.87 -4.80 -1.30
N PRO A 129 11.93 -3.51 -0.90
CA PRO A 129 10.76 -2.64 -0.82
C PRO A 129 9.98 -2.48 -2.13
N LEU A 130 10.62 -2.70 -3.27
CA LEU A 130 9.99 -2.53 -4.58
C LEU A 130 9.10 -3.71 -5.02
N TRP A 131 8.97 -4.77 -4.21
CA TRP A 131 8.07 -5.89 -4.49
C TRP A 131 6.64 -5.44 -4.83
N TYR A 132 6.20 -4.33 -4.23
CA TYR A 132 4.87 -3.80 -4.46
C TYR A 132 4.63 -3.35 -5.91
N CYS A 133 5.69 -2.95 -6.64
CA CYS A 133 5.60 -2.63 -8.06
C CYS A 133 5.16 -3.86 -8.87
N LEU A 134 5.76 -5.03 -8.58
CA LEU A 134 5.38 -6.30 -9.20
C LEU A 134 3.94 -6.69 -8.84
N ALA A 135 3.59 -6.55 -7.56
CA ALA A 135 2.23 -6.80 -7.10
C ALA A 135 1.20 -5.94 -7.85
N LEU A 136 1.46 -4.65 -8.02
CA LEU A 136 0.56 -3.76 -8.76
C LEU A 136 0.49 -4.09 -10.26
N LEU A 137 1.60 -4.53 -10.87
CA LEU A 137 1.60 -4.97 -12.26
C LEU A 137 0.71 -6.20 -12.47
N ILE A 138 0.73 -7.15 -11.53
CA ILE A 138 -0.16 -8.34 -11.58
C ILE A 138 -1.62 -7.94 -11.31
N LEU A 139 -1.87 -7.14 -10.27
CA LEU A 139 -3.23 -6.74 -9.90
C LEU A 139 -3.94 -5.90 -10.97
N MET A 140 -3.23 -5.30 -11.90
CA MET A 140 -3.85 -4.58 -13.01
C MET A 140 -4.23 -5.48 -14.20
N LEU A 141 -3.75 -6.73 -14.29
CA LEU A 141 -4.03 -7.61 -15.42
C LEU A 141 -5.53 -7.85 -15.68
N PRO A 142 -6.39 -8.04 -14.68
CA PRO A 142 -7.82 -8.23 -14.90
C PRO A 142 -8.57 -6.95 -15.29
N ALA A 143 -7.92 -5.77 -15.29
CA ALA A 143 -8.60 -4.50 -15.50
C ALA A 143 -9.35 -4.39 -16.84
N PRO A 144 -8.86 -4.89 -17.99
CA PRO A 144 -9.62 -4.86 -19.25
C PRO A 144 -10.93 -5.64 -19.21
N LEU A 145 -10.99 -6.71 -18.40
CA LEU A 145 -12.20 -7.50 -18.21
C LEU A 145 -13.16 -6.77 -17.27
N ILE A 146 -12.66 -6.27 -16.15
CA ILE A 146 -13.46 -5.58 -15.13
C ILE A 146 -14.16 -4.34 -15.69
N VAL A 147 -13.48 -3.52 -16.50
CA VAL A 147 -14.11 -2.30 -17.09
C VAL A 147 -15.18 -2.61 -18.13
N ARG A 148 -15.26 -3.85 -18.64
CA ARG A 148 -16.32 -4.29 -19.55
C ARG A 148 -17.60 -4.69 -18.83
N ILE A 149 -17.53 -4.94 -17.52
CA ILE A 149 -18.72 -5.28 -16.73
C ILE A 149 -19.59 -4.03 -16.59
N LYS A 150 -20.69 -3.98 -17.36
CA LYS A 150 -21.61 -2.84 -17.35
C LYS A 150 -22.54 -2.83 -16.12
N HIS A 151 -22.80 -3.99 -15.52
CA HIS A 151 -23.71 -4.14 -14.39
C HIS A 151 -23.00 -3.82 -13.07
N LYS A 152 -23.32 -2.65 -12.50
CA LYS A 152 -22.79 -2.24 -11.18
C LYS A 152 -23.08 -3.25 -10.06
N PRO A 153 -24.30 -3.87 -9.97
CA PRO A 153 -24.55 -4.94 -9.01
C PRO A 153 -23.58 -6.12 -9.10
N ALA A 154 -23.24 -6.55 -10.32
CA ALA A 154 -22.28 -7.65 -10.52
C ALA A 154 -20.89 -7.31 -9.95
N LEU A 155 -20.42 -6.07 -10.13
CA LEU A 155 -19.16 -5.62 -9.51
C LEU A 155 -19.24 -5.60 -7.99
N THR A 156 -20.40 -5.23 -7.43
CA THR A 156 -20.62 -5.25 -5.99
C THR A 156 -20.58 -6.68 -5.46
N VAL A 157 -21.27 -7.59 -6.11
CA VAL A 157 -21.27 -9.03 -5.75
C VAL A 157 -19.85 -9.61 -5.85
N LEU A 158 -19.13 -9.32 -6.93
CA LEU A 158 -17.74 -9.76 -7.09
C LEU A 158 -16.84 -9.21 -5.97
N THR A 159 -16.99 -7.94 -5.61
CA THR A 159 -16.22 -7.33 -4.52
C THR A 159 -16.53 -8.02 -3.19
N ILE A 160 -17.80 -8.22 -2.87
CA ILE A 160 -18.25 -8.93 -1.66
C ILE A 160 -17.67 -10.35 -1.64
N ALA A 161 -17.76 -11.09 -2.76
CA ALA A 161 -17.23 -12.44 -2.87
C ALA A 161 -15.71 -12.50 -2.60
N ILE A 162 -14.94 -11.54 -3.14
CA ILE A 162 -13.49 -11.44 -2.87
C ILE A 162 -13.25 -11.20 -1.38
N PHE A 163 -13.95 -10.26 -0.75
CA PHE A 163 -13.80 -9.99 0.69
C PHE A 163 -14.20 -11.18 1.53
N THR A 164 -15.33 -11.85 1.23
CA THR A 164 -15.77 -13.05 1.93
C THR A 164 -14.73 -14.17 1.82
N TYR A 165 -14.17 -14.40 0.63
CA TYR A 165 -13.09 -15.38 0.43
C TYR A 165 -11.86 -15.02 1.28
N LEU A 166 -11.43 -13.77 1.28
CA LEU A 166 -10.24 -13.33 2.03
C LEU A 166 -10.46 -13.45 3.55
N ILE A 167 -11.67 -13.16 4.04
CA ILE A 167 -12.04 -13.35 5.45
C ILE A 167 -12.06 -14.84 5.79
N ALA A 168 -12.73 -15.67 4.99
CA ALA A 168 -12.81 -17.10 5.20
C ALA A 168 -11.42 -17.76 5.17
N ARG A 169 -10.55 -17.31 4.27
CA ARG A 169 -9.14 -17.73 4.23
C ARG A 169 -8.40 -17.33 5.52
N HIS A 170 -8.59 -16.09 5.99
CA HIS A 170 -7.96 -15.61 7.23
C HIS A 170 -8.40 -16.45 8.44
N LEU A 171 -9.65 -16.90 8.45
CA LEU A 171 -10.20 -17.77 9.48
C LEU A 171 -9.78 -19.26 9.33
N GLY A 172 -8.95 -19.59 8.35
CA GLY A 172 -8.42 -20.94 8.16
C GLY A 172 -9.35 -21.92 7.41
N TYR A 173 -10.47 -21.42 6.85
CA TYR A 173 -11.37 -22.28 6.07
C TYR A 173 -10.82 -22.73 4.71
N PHE A 174 -9.77 -22.08 4.23
CA PHE A 174 -9.11 -22.45 2.99
C PHE A 174 -7.63 -22.74 3.26
N PRO A 175 -7.06 -23.77 2.59
CA PRO A 175 -5.63 -24.05 2.69
C PRO A 175 -4.84 -22.80 2.24
N GLU A 176 -3.66 -22.64 2.83
CA GLU A 176 -2.70 -21.65 2.35
C GLU A 176 -2.55 -21.85 0.83
N PRO A 177 -2.73 -20.79 0.01
CA PRO A 177 -2.46 -20.90 -1.41
C PRO A 177 -1.04 -21.39 -1.54
N LEU A 178 -0.80 -22.28 -2.52
CA LEU A 178 0.49 -22.84 -2.84
C LEU A 178 1.58 -21.89 -2.39
N SER A 179 2.28 -22.24 -1.30
CA SER A 179 3.35 -21.42 -0.79
C SER A 179 4.44 -21.43 -1.86
N PHE A 180 4.38 -20.48 -2.76
CA PHE A 180 5.48 -20.20 -3.66
C PHE A 180 6.63 -19.71 -2.79
N LYS A 181 7.33 -20.62 -2.08
CA LYS A 181 8.48 -20.29 -1.23
C LYS A 181 9.47 -19.37 -1.95
N ARG A 182 9.49 -19.46 -3.28
CA ARG A 182 10.32 -18.65 -4.17
C ARG A 182 9.77 -17.23 -4.41
N TRP A 183 8.46 -16.99 -4.17
CA TRP A 183 7.78 -15.73 -4.43
C TRP A 183 7.22 -15.15 -3.13
N TRP A 184 8.08 -14.82 -2.20
CA TRP A 184 7.71 -14.36 -0.85
C TRP A 184 6.78 -13.15 -0.85
N TRP A 185 6.89 -12.26 -1.85
CA TRP A 185 6.05 -11.08 -1.97
C TRP A 185 4.60 -11.39 -2.39
N TYR A 186 4.34 -12.59 -2.92
CA TYR A 186 2.99 -13.00 -3.31
C TYR A 186 2.04 -13.07 -2.12
N GLY A 187 2.48 -13.58 -1.00
CA GLY A 187 1.71 -13.59 0.25
C GLY A 187 1.34 -12.18 0.70
N ASN A 188 2.31 -11.26 0.63
CA ASN A 188 2.07 -9.86 0.92
C ASN A 188 1.07 -9.22 -0.05
N MET A 189 1.17 -9.49 -1.35
CA MET A 189 0.21 -9.00 -2.35
C MET A 189 -1.23 -9.43 -2.01
N ILE A 190 -1.44 -10.69 -1.66
CA ILE A 190 -2.77 -11.20 -1.28
C ILE A 190 -3.28 -10.52 -0.02
N SER A 191 -2.42 -10.27 0.96
CA SER A 191 -2.80 -9.58 2.19
C SER A 191 -3.30 -8.14 1.93
N TYR A 192 -2.71 -7.42 0.97
CA TYR A 192 -3.13 -6.06 0.61
C TYR A 192 -4.18 -6.00 -0.51
N LEU A 193 -4.60 -7.15 -1.06
CA LEU A 193 -5.64 -7.23 -2.09
C LEU A 193 -6.96 -6.55 -1.67
N PRO A 194 -7.45 -6.65 -0.40
CA PRO A 194 -8.65 -5.95 0.04
C PRO A 194 -8.59 -4.45 -0.22
N SER A 195 -7.47 -3.81 0.08
CA SER A 195 -7.27 -2.36 -0.12
C SER A 195 -7.31 -1.99 -1.59
N TYR A 196 -6.65 -2.77 -2.44
CA TYR A 196 -6.66 -2.55 -3.89
C TYR A 196 -8.07 -2.70 -4.48
N VAL A 197 -8.79 -3.77 -4.10
CA VAL A 197 -10.17 -4.05 -4.57
C VAL A 197 -11.13 -2.97 -4.09
N LEU A 198 -11.01 -2.52 -2.84
CA LEU A 198 -11.82 -1.41 -2.31
C LEU A 198 -11.57 -0.12 -3.09
N GLY A 199 -10.31 0.20 -3.37
CA GLY A 199 -9.95 1.34 -4.20
C GLY A 199 -10.52 1.25 -5.62
N ALA A 200 -10.40 0.09 -6.27
CA ALA A 200 -10.95 -0.19 -7.58
C ALA A 200 -12.48 -0.03 -7.61
N TYR A 201 -13.17 -0.63 -6.64
CA TYR A 201 -14.62 -0.54 -6.48
C TYR A 201 -15.09 0.91 -6.35
N ILE A 202 -14.47 1.67 -5.45
CA ILE A 202 -14.81 3.09 -5.25
C ILE A 202 -14.52 3.88 -6.53
N GLY A 203 -13.42 3.61 -7.23
CA GLY A 203 -13.05 4.26 -8.48
C GLY A 203 -14.08 4.06 -9.60
N ILE A 204 -14.76 2.89 -9.63
CA ILE A 204 -15.78 2.57 -10.64
C ILE A 204 -17.17 3.07 -10.22
N ILE A 205 -17.59 2.75 -8.99
CA ILE A 205 -18.99 2.86 -8.56
C ILE A 205 -19.29 4.20 -7.89
N ARG A 206 -18.37 4.70 -7.06
CA ARG A 206 -18.57 5.86 -6.19
C ARG A 206 -17.39 6.83 -6.18
N PRO A 207 -16.86 7.24 -7.35
CA PRO A 207 -15.68 8.10 -7.40
C PRO A 207 -15.89 9.42 -6.64
N ASN A 208 -17.11 9.90 -6.55
CA ASN A 208 -17.47 11.11 -5.80
C ASN A 208 -17.18 11.03 -4.29
N LEU A 209 -17.08 9.82 -3.71
CA LEU A 209 -16.67 9.67 -2.31
C LEU A 209 -15.26 10.22 -2.06
N ILE A 210 -14.41 10.14 -3.06
CA ILE A 210 -13.02 10.62 -3.00
C ILE A 210 -12.90 12.03 -3.59
N VAL A 211 -13.58 12.29 -4.72
CA VAL A 211 -13.37 13.49 -5.54
C VAL A 211 -14.13 14.71 -5.02
N LYS A 212 -15.34 14.54 -4.48
CA LYS A 212 -16.09 15.70 -3.98
C LYS A 212 -15.64 16.07 -2.57
N PRO A 213 -15.20 17.32 -2.34
CA PRO A 213 -15.02 17.81 -0.98
C PRO A 213 -16.39 17.80 -0.29
N LYS A 214 -16.54 17.06 0.80
CA LYS A 214 -17.69 17.28 1.67
C LYS A 214 -17.45 18.56 2.45
N THR A 215 -18.51 19.34 2.58
CA THR A 215 -18.61 20.47 3.50
C THR A 215 -18.03 20.11 4.88
N ASN A 216 -17.34 21.08 5.46
CA ASN A 216 -16.70 21.03 6.76
C ASN A 216 -17.68 20.55 7.83
N ASN A 217 -17.80 19.25 8.01
CA ASN A 217 -18.68 18.68 9.02
C ASN A 217 -17.81 18.10 10.13
N ASN A 218 -17.77 18.79 11.27
CA ASN A 218 -17.02 18.40 12.47
C ASN A 218 -17.32 16.94 12.89
N PHE A 219 -18.52 16.46 12.57
CA PHE A 219 -18.88 15.05 12.81
C PHE A 219 -17.92 14.07 12.15
N TRP A 220 -17.57 14.27 10.88
CA TRP A 220 -16.66 13.35 10.17
C TRP A 220 -15.23 13.44 10.68
N VAL A 221 -14.79 14.61 11.16
CA VAL A 221 -13.49 14.77 11.82
C VAL A 221 -13.48 14.00 13.13
N LEU A 222 -14.48 14.23 14.00
CA LEU A 222 -14.59 13.52 15.29
C LEU A 222 -14.73 12.01 15.10
N PHE A 223 -15.54 11.57 14.13
CA PHE A 223 -15.66 10.15 13.80
C PHE A 223 -14.36 9.56 13.28
N GLY A 224 -13.59 10.28 12.48
CA GLY A 224 -12.27 9.87 12.02
C GLY A 224 -11.26 9.73 13.18
N ILE A 225 -11.27 10.68 14.14
CA ILE A 225 -10.46 10.60 15.37
C ILE A 225 -10.86 9.35 16.16
N PHE A 226 -12.16 9.22 16.46
CA PHE A 226 -12.70 8.09 17.21
C PHE A 226 -12.30 6.75 16.58
N LEU A 227 -12.51 6.60 15.27
CA LEU A 227 -12.17 5.37 14.56
C LEU A 227 -10.66 5.09 14.60
N THR A 228 -9.83 6.10 14.38
CA THR A 228 -8.37 5.93 14.41
C THR A 228 -7.90 5.49 15.81
N VAL A 229 -8.39 6.14 16.87
CA VAL A 229 -8.04 5.79 18.26
C VAL A 229 -8.53 4.40 18.62
N THR A 230 -9.80 4.10 18.31
CA THR A 230 -10.40 2.77 18.59
C THR A 230 -9.64 1.67 17.87
N VAL A 231 -9.32 1.84 16.59
CA VAL A 231 -8.54 0.86 15.83
C VAL A 231 -7.14 0.67 16.42
N THR A 232 -6.48 1.75 16.85
CA THR A 232 -5.16 1.67 17.48
C THR A 232 -5.22 0.87 18.78
N ILE A 233 -6.23 1.11 19.60
CA ILE A 233 -6.45 0.36 20.87
C ILE A 233 -6.73 -1.11 20.58
N LEU A 234 -7.68 -1.40 19.69
CA LEU A 234 -8.04 -2.78 19.31
C LEU A 234 -6.84 -3.52 18.72
N TRP A 235 -6.03 -2.87 17.90
CA TRP A 235 -4.82 -3.47 17.33
C TRP A 235 -3.82 -3.86 18.43
N HIS A 236 -3.66 -3.00 19.44
CA HIS A 236 -2.73 -3.26 20.53
C HIS A 236 -3.16 -4.44 21.42
N TYR A 237 -4.47 -4.59 21.67
CA TYR A 237 -5.01 -5.59 22.60
C TYR A 237 -5.50 -6.88 21.93
N SER A 238 -5.78 -6.87 20.63
CA SER A 238 -6.25 -8.06 19.91
C SER A 238 -5.10 -8.92 19.41
N SER A 239 -4.66 -9.86 20.21
CA SER A 239 -3.73 -10.90 19.75
C SER A 239 -4.42 -11.82 18.74
N GLY A 240 -4.17 -11.63 17.44
CA GLY A 240 -4.52 -12.58 16.39
C GLY A 240 -5.96 -12.53 15.85
N MET A 241 -6.83 -11.63 16.33
CA MET A 241 -8.21 -11.51 15.83
C MET A 241 -8.30 -11.01 14.39
N LEU A 242 -7.44 -10.08 14.02
CA LEU A 242 -7.26 -9.58 12.65
C LEU A 242 -5.77 -9.48 12.36
N SER A 243 -5.40 -9.65 11.09
CA SER A 243 -4.01 -9.41 10.69
C SER A 243 -3.66 -7.91 10.78
N ASP A 244 -2.38 -7.59 11.01
CA ASP A 244 -1.87 -6.22 11.02
C ASP A 244 -2.25 -5.44 9.76
N VAL A 245 -2.33 -6.11 8.63
CA VAL A 245 -2.74 -5.51 7.35
C VAL A 245 -4.20 -5.06 7.39
N ASN A 246 -5.10 -5.85 7.98
CA ASN A 246 -6.52 -5.52 8.09
C ASN A 246 -6.74 -4.35 9.06
N PHE A 247 -6.02 -4.32 10.20
CA PHE A 247 -6.02 -3.17 11.08
C PHE A 247 -5.51 -1.91 10.38
N GLY A 248 -4.44 -2.02 9.57
CA GLY A 248 -3.93 -0.92 8.76
C GLY A 248 -4.94 -0.38 7.76
N LEU A 249 -5.81 -1.23 7.17
CA LEU A 249 -6.90 -0.79 6.30
C LEU A 249 -7.98 -0.01 7.07
N LEU A 250 -8.39 -0.50 8.24
CA LEU A 250 -9.35 0.20 9.09
C LEU A 250 -8.81 1.55 9.56
N GLN A 251 -7.54 1.60 9.95
CA GLN A 251 -6.87 2.83 10.34
C GLN A 251 -6.78 3.82 9.18
N LEU A 252 -6.52 3.34 7.96
CA LEU A 252 -6.53 4.17 6.75
C LEU A 252 -7.89 4.85 6.55
N ILE A 253 -9.01 4.13 6.79
CA ILE A 253 -10.35 4.71 6.69
C ILE A 253 -10.52 5.84 7.71
N GLY A 254 -10.12 5.63 8.96
CA GLY A 254 -10.15 6.66 10.00
C GLY A 254 -9.32 7.89 9.63
N MET A 255 -8.06 7.69 9.22
CA MET A 255 -7.18 8.76 8.79
C MET A 255 -7.69 9.49 7.54
N TRP A 256 -8.32 8.75 6.59
CA TRP A 256 -8.95 9.38 5.43
C TRP A 256 -10.08 10.33 5.82
N LEU A 257 -10.92 9.97 6.78
CA LEU A 257 -11.98 10.83 7.28
C LEU A 257 -11.44 12.08 7.95
N LEU A 258 -10.37 11.97 8.76
CA LEU A 258 -9.67 13.10 9.35
C LEU A 258 -9.13 14.06 8.30
N LEU A 259 -8.45 13.52 7.32
CA LEU A 259 -7.73 14.27 6.31
C LEU A 259 -8.64 14.81 5.19
N LYS A 260 -9.92 14.42 5.18
CA LYS A 260 -10.93 14.93 4.26
C LYS A 260 -11.30 16.38 4.56
N SER A 261 -10.98 16.89 5.74
CA SER A 261 -11.18 18.29 6.11
C SER A 261 -10.30 19.23 5.25
N THR A 262 -10.80 20.39 4.95
CA THR A 262 -10.43 21.34 3.90
C THR A 262 -9.05 22.01 4.02
N TRP A 263 -8.22 21.61 4.94
CA TRP A 263 -6.93 22.25 5.25
C TRP A 263 -5.94 22.33 4.08
N LEU A 264 -6.07 21.45 3.11
CA LEU A 264 -5.04 21.15 2.13
C LEU A 264 -5.34 21.72 0.74
N THR A 265 -5.91 22.92 0.69
CA THR A 265 -6.22 23.60 -0.56
C THR A 265 -5.03 24.43 -1.11
N LYS A 266 -3.99 24.65 -0.32
CA LYS A 266 -2.81 25.42 -0.74
C LYS A 266 -1.91 24.62 -1.68
N ASP A 267 -1.15 25.32 -2.51
CA ASP A 267 -0.18 24.71 -3.42
C ASP A 267 0.88 23.94 -2.65
N MET A 268 1.08 22.69 -3.06
CA MET A 268 2.12 21.86 -2.49
C MET A 268 3.46 22.15 -3.13
N PRO A 269 4.55 22.26 -2.34
CA PRO A 269 5.89 22.35 -2.88
C PRO A 269 6.21 21.19 -3.79
N LYS A 270 6.95 21.42 -4.87
CA LYS A 270 7.33 20.41 -5.87
C LYS A 270 8.11 19.22 -5.29
N PHE A 271 8.77 19.36 -4.14
CA PHE A 271 9.50 18.27 -3.52
C PHE A 271 8.60 17.09 -3.09
N PHE A 272 7.29 17.29 -2.92
CA PHE A 272 6.35 16.19 -2.68
C PHE A 272 6.25 15.20 -3.84
N ASP A 273 6.70 15.59 -5.04
CA ASP A 273 6.74 14.70 -6.20
C ASP A 273 7.86 13.65 -6.10
N CYS A 274 8.83 13.84 -5.19
CA CYS A 274 9.94 12.90 -4.98
C CYS A 274 9.60 11.69 -4.09
N ALA A 275 8.35 11.53 -3.64
CA ALA A 275 7.92 10.43 -2.76
C ALA A 275 8.37 9.04 -3.24
N PHE A 276 8.34 8.79 -4.55
CA PHE A 276 8.80 7.51 -5.10
C PHE A 276 10.31 7.29 -4.87
N TYR A 277 11.13 8.32 -5.07
CA TYR A 277 12.58 8.21 -4.87
C TYR A 277 12.92 7.98 -3.39
N VAL A 278 12.24 8.67 -2.49
CA VAL A 278 12.38 8.44 -1.04
C VAL A 278 12.01 7.00 -0.70
N PHE A 279 10.90 6.48 -1.26
CA PHE A 279 10.48 5.09 -1.10
C PHE A 279 11.52 4.10 -1.63
N ALA A 280 12.12 4.35 -2.79
CA ALA A 280 13.09 3.45 -3.41
C ALA A 280 14.45 3.43 -2.67
N LEU A 281 14.85 4.55 -2.07
CA LEU A 281 16.15 4.73 -1.44
C LEU A 281 16.22 4.37 0.05
N HIS A 282 15.08 4.24 0.74
CA HIS A 282 15.06 4.11 2.21
C HIS A 282 15.59 2.77 2.74
N ASN A 283 15.76 1.78 1.89
CA ASN A 283 16.30 0.47 2.26
C ASN A 283 17.20 -0.04 1.11
N PRO A 284 18.45 0.45 1.03
CA PRO A 284 19.41 0.04 0.02
C PRO A 284 19.95 -1.38 0.26
#